data_6ca84cd69d4bfef086e7c5621149561b
#
_entry.id   6ca84cd69d4bfef086e7c5621149561b
#
_cell.length_a   1.000
_cell.length_b   1.000
_cell.length_c   1.000
_cell.angle_alpha   90.00
_cell.angle_beta   90.00
_cell.angle_gamma   90.00
#
_symmetry.space_group_name_H-M   'P 1'
#
loop_
_entity.id
_entity.type
_entity.pdbx_description
1 polymer ?
#
loop_
_entity_poly.entity_id
_entity_poly.type
_entity_poly.pdbx_seq_one_letter_code
_entity_poly.pdbx_strand_id
1 'polypeptide(L)'
;MIGLKKVILTFCVYLIGVGGMGNVWASNKTIRDFHEFELWHKLLQYGLSPSGEWAMWRIQAAEKTDTLFVRHIASGKEYKYKNTSAPEFSKDSHWIVFSEPAGENAAAGIAYQVKLVCLANGEEQIFRGMESFTFTNDSKYLILKGINAGGAVELNLYDLEKKRVKNIANIQEYTVDPTGKYLAYTLKTEKGLSNSLEVLELNDYRLLFLENDKNGYEKLKWTDHGLLFMKMLSDSTGQKQGREIHVVRNIGNRQQVCCFAAEAWADFPANMKISEYYTPQWSADGKKLFFGIAPKRYQ
;
A
#
# COMPACT_ATOMS: atom_id res chain seq x y z
N MET A 1 -3.09 30.60 -9.14
CA MET A 1 -1.87 29.96 -8.58
C MET A 1 -1.16 30.77 -7.50
N ILE A 2 -1.48 32.04 -7.29
CA ILE A 2 -0.82 32.91 -6.28
C ILE A 2 -1.52 32.83 -4.91
N GLY A 3 -2.80 32.43 -4.86
CA GLY A 3 -3.57 32.34 -3.61
C GLY A 3 -3.22 31.17 -2.70
N LEU A 4 -2.86 30.01 -3.26
CA LEU A 4 -2.60 28.79 -2.48
C LEU A 4 -1.31 28.83 -1.65
N LYS A 5 -0.26 29.46 -2.21
CA LYS A 5 1.02 29.64 -1.47
C LYS A 5 0.87 30.57 -0.26
N LYS A 6 0.01 31.58 -0.35
CA LYS A 6 -0.27 32.49 0.78
C LYS A 6 -1.04 31.81 1.91
N VAL A 7 -1.98 30.91 1.60
CA VAL A 7 -2.76 30.18 2.61
C VAL A 7 -1.89 29.21 3.39
N ILE A 8 -0.99 28.49 2.72
CA ILE A 8 -0.06 27.54 3.39
C ILE A 8 0.93 28.30 4.27
N LEU A 9 1.45 29.44 3.81
CA LEU A 9 2.38 30.26 4.58
C LEU A 9 1.69 30.91 5.79
N THR A 10 0.44 31.34 5.65
CA THR A 10 -0.35 31.93 6.75
C THR A 10 -0.71 30.87 7.79
N PHE A 11 -0.97 29.60 7.39
CA PHE A 11 -1.25 28.51 8.32
C PHE A 11 -0.01 28.09 9.12
N CYS A 12 1.17 28.04 8.48
CA CYS A 12 2.44 27.82 9.17
C CYS A 12 2.80 28.97 10.12
N VAL A 13 2.51 30.22 9.74
CA VAL A 13 2.78 31.40 10.58
C VAL A 13 1.82 31.47 11.77
N TYR A 14 0.57 31.03 11.64
CA TYR A 14 -0.38 30.99 12.77
C TYR A 14 -0.03 29.90 13.80
N LEU A 15 0.58 28.80 13.39
CA LEU A 15 1.11 27.79 14.33
C LEU A 15 2.39 28.24 15.05
N ILE A 16 3.16 29.15 14.43
CA ILE A 16 4.38 29.71 15.01
C ILE A 16 4.09 31.05 15.75
N GLY A 17 3.01 31.72 15.41
CA GLY A 17 2.70 33.10 15.79
C GLY A 17 2.02 33.28 17.16
N VAL A 18 1.85 32.24 17.98
CA VAL A 18 1.43 32.38 19.40
C VAL A 18 2.66 32.53 20.32
N GLY A 19 3.88 32.47 19.77
CA GLY A 19 5.10 32.93 20.46
C GLY A 19 5.39 34.36 20.07
N GLY A 20 5.02 35.31 20.93
CA GLY A 20 5.21 36.75 20.69
C GLY A 20 6.63 37.09 20.23
N MET A 21 6.77 37.96 19.22
CA MET A 21 8.00 38.72 18.95
C MET A 21 8.27 39.67 20.12
N GLY A 22 8.76 39.12 21.19
CA GLY A 22 9.40 39.86 22.26
C GLY A 22 10.88 39.95 21.93
N ASN A 23 11.43 41.15 21.96
CA ASN A 23 12.85 41.45 21.85
C ASN A 23 13.67 40.43 22.63
N VAL A 24 14.56 39.70 21.93
CA VAL A 24 15.51 38.78 22.55
C VAL A 24 16.56 39.58 23.29
N TRP A 25 16.26 40.00 24.50
CA TRP A 25 17.27 40.24 25.48
C TRP A 25 17.66 38.89 26.06
N ALA A 26 18.92 38.51 25.92
CA ALA A 26 19.48 37.35 26.59
C ALA A 26 19.40 37.60 28.12
N SER A 27 18.26 37.29 28.70
CA SER A 27 18.13 37.14 30.14
C SER A 27 18.47 35.69 30.46
N ASN A 28 19.34 35.46 31.43
CA ASN A 28 19.61 34.19 32.09
C ASN A 28 18.28 33.61 32.62
N LYS A 29 17.47 33.04 31.75
CA LYS A 29 16.33 32.25 32.16
C LYS A 29 16.86 30.86 32.52
N THR A 30 16.99 30.61 33.79
CA THR A 30 17.01 29.28 34.39
C THR A 30 16.08 28.38 33.64
N ILE A 31 16.55 27.16 33.32
CA ILE A 31 15.74 26.07 32.76
C ILE A 31 14.46 26.01 33.61
N ARG A 32 13.38 26.48 33.04
CA ARG A 32 12.11 26.57 33.73
C ARG A 32 11.38 25.27 33.55
N ASP A 33 11.05 24.73 34.70
CA ASP A 33 10.02 23.76 35.01
C ASP A 33 9.70 22.69 33.94
N PHE A 34 9.80 21.45 34.37
CA PHE A 34 9.42 20.27 33.58
C PHE A 34 8.01 20.39 32.96
N HIS A 35 7.13 21.20 33.50
CA HIS A 35 5.79 21.49 32.95
C HIS A 35 5.80 22.20 31.58
N GLU A 36 6.84 22.95 31.23
CA GLU A 36 6.92 23.56 29.89
C GLU A 36 7.16 22.52 28.80
N PHE A 37 7.76 21.36 29.11
CA PHE A 37 7.95 20.26 28.16
C PHE A 37 6.64 19.53 27.86
N GLU A 38 5.66 19.53 28.74
CA GLU A 38 4.34 18.95 28.53
C GLU A 38 3.54 19.70 27.46
N LEU A 39 3.90 20.96 27.18
CA LEU A 39 3.30 21.77 26.13
C LEU A 39 3.93 21.50 24.73
N TRP A 40 5.02 20.76 24.67
CA TRP A 40 5.71 20.52 23.43
C TRP A 40 4.99 19.45 22.62
N HIS A 41 4.62 19.84 21.39
CA HIS A 41 3.97 18.99 20.44
C HIS A 41 4.88 18.78 19.22
N LYS A 42 5.03 17.54 18.79
CA LYS A 42 5.78 17.19 17.58
C LYS A 42 4.79 16.94 16.44
N LEU A 43 4.94 17.68 15.35
CA LEU A 43 4.23 17.38 14.10
C LEU A 43 4.85 16.15 13.46
N LEU A 44 4.08 15.05 13.35
CA LEU A 44 4.55 13.78 12.82
C LEU A 44 4.29 13.66 11.32
N GLN A 45 3.12 14.11 10.88
CA GLN A 45 2.67 13.98 9.51
C GLN A 45 1.67 15.09 9.20
N TYR A 46 1.63 15.54 7.96
CA TYR A 46 0.61 16.45 7.45
C TYR A 46 0.41 16.26 5.97
N GLY A 47 -0.77 16.65 5.46
CA GLY A 47 -1.09 16.56 4.05
C GLY A 47 -2.42 17.22 3.72
N LEU A 48 -2.65 17.36 2.43
CA LEU A 48 -3.94 17.79 1.87
C LEU A 48 -4.57 16.63 1.09
N SER A 49 -5.88 16.57 1.07
CA SER A 49 -6.58 15.67 0.16
C SER A 49 -6.29 16.09 -1.30
N PRO A 50 -6.40 15.18 -2.28
CA PRO A 50 -6.17 15.50 -3.68
C PRO A 50 -7.00 16.66 -4.22
N SER A 51 -8.23 16.88 -3.74
CA SER A 51 -9.07 18.04 -4.08
C SER A 51 -8.60 19.34 -3.42
N GLY A 52 -7.78 19.26 -2.36
CA GLY A 52 -7.38 20.40 -1.55
C GLY A 52 -8.45 20.89 -0.57
N GLU A 53 -9.59 20.21 -0.44
CA GLU A 53 -10.68 20.62 0.45
C GLU A 53 -10.48 20.21 1.90
N TRP A 54 -9.72 19.14 2.13
CA TRP A 54 -9.42 18.60 3.44
C TRP A 54 -7.93 18.69 3.75
N ALA A 55 -7.62 19.05 4.98
CA ALA A 55 -6.27 18.99 5.53
C ALA A 55 -6.22 17.91 6.63
N MET A 56 -5.11 17.19 6.71
CA MET A 56 -4.81 16.33 7.84
C MET A 56 -3.47 16.70 8.45
N TRP A 57 -3.36 16.55 9.77
CA TRP A 57 -2.07 16.62 10.47
C TRP A 57 -2.12 15.74 11.71
N ARG A 58 -1.00 15.16 12.06
CA ARG A 58 -0.84 14.31 13.24
C ARG A 58 0.18 14.94 14.19
N ILE A 59 -0.25 15.16 15.40
CA ILE A 59 0.54 15.80 16.46
C ILE A 59 0.74 14.79 17.59
N GLN A 60 2.00 14.65 18.04
CA GLN A 60 2.34 13.88 19.22
C GLN A 60 2.56 14.82 20.40
N ALA A 61 1.84 14.61 21.49
CA ALA A 61 2.05 15.28 22.76
C ALA A 61 3.28 14.70 23.50
N ALA A 62 3.78 15.40 24.51
CA ALA A 62 4.91 14.98 25.33
C ALA A 62 4.71 13.59 25.97
N GLU A 63 3.49 13.23 26.30
CA GLU A 63 3.09 11.91 26.85
C GLU A 63 3.12 10.77 25.81
N LYS A 64 3.68 11.01 24.62
CA LYS A 64 3.72 10.08 23.48
C LYS A 64 2.36 9.65 22.90
N THR A 65 1.26 10.25 23.35
CA THR A 65 -0.03 10.10 22.71
C THR A 65 -0.06 10.96 21.45
N ASP A 66 -0.51 10.40 20.33
CA ASP A 66 -0.69 11.19 19.12
C ASP A 66 -2.17 11.40 18.82
N THR A 67 -2.45 12.46 18.08
CA THR A 67 -3.78 12.78 17.60
C THR A 67 -3.72 13.18 16.14
N LEU A 68 -4.51 12.49 15.33
CA LEU A 68 -4.78 12.84 13.94
C LEU A 68 -5.96 13.82 13.92
N PHE A 69 -5.74 14.96 13.30
CA PHE A 69 -6.77 15.94 12.97
C PHE A 69 -7.04 15.86 11.48
N VAL A 70 -8.32 15.85 11.12
CA VAL A 70 -8.80 15.88 9.73
C VAL A 70 -9.81 16.99 9.61
N ARG A 71 -9.51 18.06 8.86
CA ARG A 71 -10.32 19.28 8.84
C ARG A 71 -10.70 19.68 7.43
N HIS A 72 -11.97 19.96 7.22
CA HIS A 72 -12.46 20.59 6.01
C HIS A 72 -12.13 22.09 6.01
N ILE A 73 -11.40 22.56 5.02
CA ILE A 73 -10.79 23.91 5.03
C ILE A 73 -11.85 25.00 5.01
N ALA A 74 -12.87 24.87 4.17
CA ALA A 74 -13.87 25.92 4.01
C ALA A 74 -14.88 25.99 5.17
N SER A 75 -15.39 24.83 5.64
CA SER A 75 -16.43 24.81 6.68
C SER A 75 -15.88 24.76 8.10
N GLY A 76 -14.61 24.39 8.28
CA GLY A 76 -14.01 24.16 9.57
C GLY A 76 -14.46 22.88 10.27
N LYS A 77 -15.28 22.01 9.63
CA LYS A 77 -15.66 20.70 10.17
C LYS A 77 -14.40 19.89 10.45
N GLU A 78 -14.33 19.31 11.65
CA GLU A 78 -13.11 18.63 12.11
C GLU A 78 -13.43 17.28 12.73
N TYR A 79 -12.58 16.28 12.42
CA TYR A 79 -12.54 14.98 13.06
C TYR A 79 -11.21 14.79 13.80
N LYS A 80 -11.23 14.04 14.92
CA LYS A 80 -10.06 13.77 15.75
C LYS A 80 -9.98 12.30 16.11
N TYR A 81 -8.80 11.72 15.89
CA TYR A 81 -8.55 10.30 16.19
C TYR A 81 -7.22 10.17 16.95
N LYS A 82 -7.23 9.34 18.00
CA LYS A 82 -6.04 9.14 18.84
C LYS A 82 -5.25 7.92 18.42
N ASN A 83 -3.93 7.97 18.64
CA ASN A 83 -3.00 6.85 18.46
C ASN A 83 -3.08 6.23 17.06
N THR A 84 -3.13 7.07 16.03
CA THR A 84 -3.26 6.65 14.64
C THR A 84 -1.91 6.49 13.96
N SER A 85 -1.87 5.69 12.90
CA SER A 85 -0.71 5.57 12.02
C SER A 85 -1.11 5.48 10.55
N ALA A 86 -0.19 5.89 9.68
CA ALA A 86 -0.31 5.82 8.22
C ALA A 86 -1.64 6.36 7.64
N PRO A 87 -2.11 7.58 8.02
CA PRO A 87 -3.30 8.15 7.44
C PRO A 87 -3.12 8.44 5.94
N GLU A 88 -4.14 8.07 5.14
CA GLU A 88 -4.15 8.24 3.69
C GLU A 88 -5.54 8.69 3.23
N PHE A 89 -5.59 9.71 2.36
CA PHE A 89 -6.81 10.10 1.65
C PHE A 89 -7.01 9.27 0.38
N SER A 90 -8.26 8.95 0.05
CA SER A 90 -8.61 8.45 -1.29
C SER A 90 -8.34 9.50 -2.37
N LYS A 91 -8.12 9.06 -3.62
CA LYS A 91 -7.83 9.97 -4.74
C LYS A 91 -8.99 10.91 -5.07
N ASP A 92 -10.22 10.49 -4.82
CA ASP A 92 -11.43 11.29 -4.97
C ASP A 92 -11.73 12.22 -3.79
N SER A 93 -10.91 12.15 -2.72
CA SER A 93 -11.05 12.96 -1.51
C SER A 93 -12.33 12.74 -0.71
N HIS A 94 -13.02 11.61 -0.90
CA HIS A 94 -14.23 11.30 -0.15
C HIS A 94 -13.96 10.52 1.13
N TRP A 95 -12.78 9.87 1.23
CA TRP A 95 -12.45 8.96 2.31
C TRP A 95 -11.09 9.27 2.90
N ILE A 96 -10.92 8.94 4.18
CA ILE A 96 -9.64 8.81 4.84
C ILE A 96 -9.57 7.45 5.52
N VAL A 97 -8.42 6.80 5.45
CA VAL A 97 -8.14 5.52 6.09
C VAL A 97 -6.89 5.64 6.95
N PHE A 98 -6.84 4.94 8.07
CA PHE A 98 -5.67 4.89 8.96
C PHE A 98 -5.72 3.63 9.83
N SER A 99 -4.56 3.26 10.40
CA SER A 99 -4.51 2.23 11.44
C SER A 99 -4.59 2.87 12.82
N GLU A 100 -5.21 2.16 13.76
CA GLU A 100 -5.27 2.52 15.18
C GLU A 100 -5.13 1.24 16.04
N PRO A 101 -4.77 1.33 17.34
CA PRO A 101 -4.79 0.17 18.22
C PRO A 101 -6.17 -0.47 18.25
N ALA A 102 -6.21 -1.78 18.24
CA ALA A 102 -7.46 -2.51 18.45
C ALA A 102 -7.98 -2.23 19.87
N GLY A 103 -9.28 -1.94 19.99
CA GLY A 103 -9.88 -1.63 21.29
C GLY A 103 -9.81 -2.82 22.25
N GLU A 104 -10.11 -2.57 23.55
CA GLU A 104 -10.05 -3.56 24.63
C GLU A 104 -10.88 -4.85 24.37
N ASN A 105 -11.88 -4.78 23.49
CA ASN A 105 -12.73 -5.90 23.09
C ASN A 105 -12.20 -6.63 21.83
N ALA A 106 -10.96 -6.39 21.41
CA ALA A 106 -10.38 -7.11 20.29
C ALA A 106 -10.10 -8.57 20.66
N ALA A 107 -10.24 -9.47 19.69
CA ALA A 107 -9.87 -10.87 19.89
C ALA A 107 -8.38 -10.97 20.24
N ALA A 108 -8.04 -12.01 21.03
CA ALA A 108 -6.65 -12.24 21.44
C ALA A 108 -5.71 -12.29 20.23
N GLY A 109 -4.61 -11.53 20.29
CA GLY A 109 -3.62 -11.45 19.23
C GLY A 109 -3.85 -10.36 18.18
N ILE A 110 -4.97 -9.65 18.19
CA ILE A 110 -5.22 -8.51 17.31
C ILE A 110 -4.72 -7.23 17.99
N ALA A 111 -3.57 -6.72 17.59
CA ALA A 111 -2.98 -5.51 18.14
C ALA A 111 -3.51 -4.23 17.48
N TYR A 112 -3.89 -4.29 16.20
CA TYR A 112 -4.29 -3.14 15.39
C TYR A 112 -5.55 -3.41 14.60
N GLN A 113 -6.23 -2.34 14.24
CA GLN A 113 -7.36 -2.33 13.32
C GLN A 113 -7.20 -1.18 12.32
N VAL A 114 -7.83 -1.31 11.17
CA VAL A 114 -7.91 -0.26 10.16
C VAL A 114 -9.27 0.41 10.25
N LYS A 115 -9.28 1.73 10.30
CA LYS A 115 -10.49 2.55 10.29
C LYS A 115 -10.57 3.34 8.99
N LEU A 116 -11.71 3.22 8.32
CA LEU A 116 -12.09 3.99 7.14
C LEU A 116 -13.19 4.98 7.53
N VAL A 117 -13.05 6.23 7.14
CA VAL A 117 -13.98 7.31 7.47
C VAL A 117 -14.47 7.99 6.20
N CYS A 118 -15.77 8.10 6.05
CA CYS A 118 -16.41 8.94 5.03
C CYS A 118 -16.33 10.41 5.46
N LEU A 119 -15.62 11.24 4.70
CA LEU A 119 -15.37 12.64 5.05
C LEU A 119 -16.63 13.50 5.03
N ALA A 120 -17.60 13.16 4.19
CA ALA A 120 -18.84 13.93 4.04
C ALA A 120 -19.71 13.86 5.30
N ASN A 121 -19.90 12.67 5.87
CA ASN A 121 -20.84 12.45 6.97
C ASN A 121 -20.18 11.98 8.27
N GLY A 122 -18.92 11.51 8.24
CA GLY A 122 -18.20 10.96 9.39
C GLY A 122 -18.54 9.48 9.67
N GLU A 123 -19.19 8.79 8.74
CA GLU A 123 -19.47 7.36 8.89
C GLU A 123 -18.16 6.57 8.95
N GLU A 124 -18.03 5.69 9.93
CA GLU A 124 -16.82 4.90 10.17
C GLU A 124 -17.06 3.42 9.88
N GLN A 125 -16.08 2.80 9.22
CA GLN A 125 -16.01 1.36 9.03
C GLN A 125 -14.71 0.83 9.64
N ILE A 126 -14.79 -0.23 10.44
CA ILE A 126 -13.63 -0.83 11.13
C ILE A 126 -13.35 -2.21 10.56
N PHE A 127 -12.07 -2.46 10.26
CA PHE A 127 -11.55 -3.74 9.80
C PHE A 127 -10.51 -4.24 10.79
N ARG A 128 -10.81 -5.34 11.49
CA ARG A 128 -9.94 -5.93 12.51
C ARG A 128 -8.99 -6.95 11.88
N GLY A 129 -7.77 -7.09 12.45
CA GLY A 129 -6.77 -8.04 11.97
C GLY A 129 -6.11 -7.66 10.65
N MET A 130 -6.29 -6.42 10.19
CA MET A 130 -5.65 -5.92 8.98
C MET A 130 -4.34 -5.21 9.32
N GLU A 131 -3.27 -5.54 8.59
CA GLU A 131 -1.91 -5.03 8.80
C GLU A 131 -1.57 -3.87 7.88
N SER A 132 -2.17 -3.86 6.70
CA SER A 132 -1.94 -2.81 5.70
C SER A 132 -3.17 -2.58 4.84
N PHE A 133 -3.20 -1.42 4.21
CA PHE A 133 -4.28 -1.01 3.33
C PHE A 133 -3.75 -0.18 2.16
N THR A 134 -4.53 -0.09 1.10
CA THR A 134 -4.30 0.81 -0.03
C THR A 134 -5.60 1.06 -0.78
N PHE A 135 -5.83 2.29 -1.21
CA PHE A 135 -6.92 2.60 -2.14
C PHE A 135 -6.54 2.21 -3.57
N THR A 136 -7.50 1.77 -4.36
CA THR A 136 -7.34 1.75 -5.80
C THR A 136 -7.25 3.18 -6.35
N ASN A 137 -6.54 3.37 -7.46
CA ASN A 137 -6.35 4.72 -8.02
C ASN A 137 -7.66 5.38 -8.49
N ASP A 138 -8.68 4.60 -8.81
CA ASP A 138 -10.02 5.07 -9.15
C ASP A 138 -10.91 5.33 -7.91
N SER A 139 -10.38 5.11 -6.71
CA SER A 139 -11.09 5.28 -5.43
C SER A 139 -12.37 4.46 -5.28
N LYS A 140 -12.50 3.32 -5.97
CA LYS A 140 -13.67 2.45 -5.84
C LYS A 140 -13.51 1.38 -4.78
N TYR A 141 -12.26 0.98 -4.52
CA TYR A 141 -11.97 -0.08 -3.57
C TYR A 141 -10.92 0.34 -2.55
N LEU A 142 -11.10 -0.14 -1.33
CA LEU A 142 -10.05 -0.22 -0.32
C LEU A 142 -9.61 -1.68 -0.22
N ILE A 143 -8.33 -1.93 -0.48
CA ILE A 143 -7.71 -3.24 -0.37
C ILE A 143 -7.01 -3.32 0.97
N LEU A 144 -7.39 -4.31 1.77
CA LEU A 144 -6.85 -4.54 3.09
C LEU A 144 -6.15 -5.90 3.11
N LYS A 145 -4.93 -5.94 3.64
CA LYS A 145 -4.18 -7.17 3.82
C LYS A 145 -4.03 -7.46 5.31
N GLY A 146 -4.28 -8.68 5.70
CA GLY A 146 -4.17 -9.13 7.08
C GLY A 146 -3.90 -10.61 7.19
N ILE A 147 -3.97 -11.13 8.42
CA ILE A 147 -3.83 -12.55 8.72
C ILE A 147 -5.14 -13.00 9.34
N ASN A 148 -5.75 -14.04 8.79
CA ASN A 148 -6.97 -14.61 9.33
C ASN A 148 -6.71 -15.44 10.60
N ALA A 149 -7.79 -15.86 11.28
CA ALA A 149 -7.70 -16.65 12.51
C ALA A 149 -6.95 -18.01 12.34
N GLY A 150 -6.85 -18.52 11.13
CA GLY A 150 -6.07 -19.72 10.80
C GLY A 150 -4.60 -19.46 10.48
N GLY A 151 -4.12 -18.21 10.58
CA GLY A 151 -2.73 -17.82 10.27
C GLY A 151 -2.44 -17.62 8.78
N ALA A 152 -3.43 -17.74 7.90
CA ALA A 152 -3.26 -17.50 6.48
C ALA A 152 -3.38 -16.01 6.15
N VAL A 153 -2.51 -15.54 5.26
CA VAL A 153 -2.58 -14.17 4.72
C VAL A 153 -3.82 -14.03 3.84
N GLU A 154 -4.58 -12.97 4.05
CA GLU A 154 -5.78 -12.68 3.28
C GLU A 154 -5.83 -11.25 2.77
N LEU A 155 -6.57 -11.04 1.68
CA LEU A 155 -7.00 -9.73 1.19
C LEU A 155 -8.50 -9.58 1.38
N ASN A 156 -8.90 -8.44 1.91
CA ASN A 156 -10.27 -7.97 1.93
C ASN A 156 -10.41 -6.82 0.93
N LEU A 157 -11.20 -7.03 -0.11
CA LEU A 157 -11.53 -6.02 -1.11
C LEU A 157 -12.85 -5.36 -0.69
N TYR A 158 -12.77 -4.16 -0.14
CA TYR A 158 -13.94 -3.40 0.28
C TYR A 158 -14.38 -2.45 -0.84
N ASP A 159 -15.56 -2.71 -1.41
CA ASP A 159 -16.22 -1.83 -2.38
C ASP A 159 -16.78 -0.62 -1.64
N LEU A 160 -16.23 0.57 -1.91
CA LEU A 160 -16.56 1.80 -1.21
C LEU A 160 -17.97 2.31 -1.49
N GLU A 161 -18.51 2.01 -2.69
CA GLU A 161 -19.86 2.38 -3.09
C GLU A 161 -20.90 1.39 -2.55
N LYS A 162 -20.70 0.09 -2.82
CA LYS A 162 -21.64 -0.97 -2.46
C LYS A 162 -21.51 -1.45 -1.01
N LYS A 163 -20.47 -1.00 -0.29
CA LYS A 163 -20.17 -1.38 1.10
C LYS A 163 -20.12 -2.90 1.30
N ARG A 164 -19.50 -3.60 0.36
CA ARG A 164 -19.36 -5.06 0.36
C ARG A 164 -17.90 -5.47 0.45
N VAL A 165 -17.64 -6.56 1.14
CA VAL A 165 -16.31 -7.16 1.23
C VAL A 165 -16.26 -8.43 0.41
N LYS A 166 -15.21 -8.58 -0.41
CA LYS A 166 -14.78 -9.86 -0.98
C LYS A 166 -13.48 -10.28 -0.34
N ASN A 167 -13.46 -11.45 0.27
CA ASN A 167 -12.26 -12.03 0.87
C ASN A 167 -11.57 -12.97 -0.11
N ILE A 168 -10.23 -12.93 -0.14
CA ILE A 168 -9.36 -13.84 -0.88
C ILE A 168 -8.28 -14.32 0.09
N ALA A 169 -8.28 -15.62 0.40
CA ALA A 169 -7.35 -16.23 1.35
C ALA A 169 -6.11 -16.83 0.67
N ASN A 170 -5.08 -17.15 1.46
CA ASN A 170 -3.82 -17.78 1.03
C ASN A 170 -3.00 -16.96 0.03
N ILE A 171 -3.11 -15.64 0.13
CA ILE A 171 -2.36 -14.70 -0.73
C ILE A 171 -0.86 -14.74 -0.37
N GLN A 172 -0.03 -14.77 -1.41
CA GLN A 172 1.41 -14.58 -1.28
C GLN A 172 1.84 -13.17 -1.72
N GLU A 173 1.49 -12.79 -2.93
CA GLU A 173 1.72 -11.44 -3.49
C GLU A 173 0.44 -10.92 -4.15
N TYR A 174 0.31 -9.62 -4.25
CA TYR A 174 -0.72 -8.97 -5.05
C TYR A 174 -0.25 -7.64 -5.60
N THR A 175 -0.89 -7.19 -6.67
CA THR A 175 -0.68 -5.87 -7.26
C THR A 175 -1.94 -5.40 -7.98
N VAL A 176 -2.24 -4.12 -7.87
CA VAL A 176 -3.38 -3.49 -8.55
C VAL A 176 -2.85 -2.78 -9.80
N ASP A 177 -3.58 -2.85 -10.88
CA ASP A 177 -3.23 -2.11 -12.08
C ASP A 177 -3.34 -0.59 -11.87
N PRO A 178 -2.61 0.23 -12.64
CA PRO A 178 -2.62 1.69 -12.47
C PRO A 178 -4.00 2.34 -12.68
N THR A 179 -4.93 1.66 -13.36
CA THR A 179 -6.29 2.19 -13.56
C THR A 179 -7.24 1.85 -12.40
N GLY A 180 -6.85 0.96 -11.49
CA GLY A 180 -7.70 0.49 -10.40
C GLY A 180 -8.75 -0.54 -10.80
N LYS A 181 -8.69 -1.09 -12.03
CA LYS A 181 -9.68 -2.03 -12.55
C LYS A 181 -9.35 -3.49 -12.28
N TYR A 182 -8.07 -3.84 -12.23
CA TYR A 182 -7.61 -5.22 -12.18
C TYR A 182 -6.74 -5.45 -10.95
N LEU A 183 -6.96 -6.59 -10.31
CA LEU A 183 -6.12 -7.11 -9.24
C LEU A 183 -5.44 -8.38 -9.73
N ALA A 184 -4.13 -8.41 -9.74
CA ALA A 184 -3.35 -9.63 -9.91
C ALA A 184 -2.86 -10.12 -8.55
N TYR A 185 -2.96 -11.42 -8.28
CA TYR A 185 -2.52 -12.01 -7.04
C TYR A 185 -2.06 -13.46 -7.23
N THR A 186 -1.20 -13.91 -6.32
CA THR A 186 -0.75 -15.29 -6.27
C THR A 186 -1.27 -15.98 -5.02
N LEU A 187 -1.69 -17.22 -5.20
CA LEU A 187 -2.13 -18.10 -4.12
C LEU A 187 -1.08 -19.19 -3.89
N LYS A 188 -0.84 -19.50 -2.61
CA LYS A 188 0.02 -20.61 -2.21
C LYS A 188 -0.82 -21.67 -1.51
N THR A 189 -0.73 -22.93 -1.97
CA THR A 189 -1.35 -24.03 -1.26
C THR A 189 -0.38 -24.63 -0.25
N GLU A 190 -0.89 -24.98 0.93
CA GLU A 190 -0.08 -25.51 2.04
C GLU A 190 0.68 -26.79 1.69
N LYS A 191 0.15 -27.59 0.78
CA LYS A 191 0.71 -28.89 0.40
C LYS A 191 1.53 -28.86 -0.89
N GLY A 192 1.80 -27.68 -1.47
CA GLY A 192 2.61 -27.55 -2.68
C GLY A 192 2.03 -28.26 -3.91
N LEU A 193 0.73 -28.60 -3.88
CA LEU A 193 0.08 -29.31 -4.98
C LEU A 193 -0.12 -28.43 -6.22
N SER A 194 -0.43 -27.16 -6.01
CA SER A 194 -0.55 -26.17 -7.09
C SER A 194 -0.57 -24.76 -6.49
N ASN A 195 0.26 -23.89 -7.03
CA ASN A 195 0.16 -22.44 -6.78
C ASN A 195 -0.59 -21.82 -7.96
N SER A 196 -1.29 -20.73 -7.76
CA SER A 196 -1.95 -20.01 -8.85
C SER A 196 -1.50 -18.58 -8.96
N LEU A 197 -1.54 -18.06 -10.17
CA LEU A 197 -1.54 -16.64 -10.49
C LEU A 197 -2.88 -16.31 -11.11
N GLU A 198 -3.57 -15.37 -10.53
CA GLU A 198 -4.93 -14.99 -10.93
C GLU A 198 -5.01 -13.50 -11.20
N VAL A 199 -5.80 -13.10 -12.18
CA VAL A 199 -6.18 -11.72 -12.44
C VAL A 199 -7.69 -11.58 -12.39
N LEU A 200 -8.13 -10.73 -11.47
CA LEU A 200 -9.52 -10.43 -11.21
C LEU A 200 -9.88 -9.04 -11.74
N GLU A 201 -10.98 -8.93 -12.49
CA GLU A 201 -11.62 -7.64 -12.76
C GLU A 201 -12.44 -7.24 -11.53
N LEU A 202 -12.15 -6.08 -10.96
CA LEU A 202 -12.69 -5.70 -9.64
C LEU A 202 -14.19 -5.34 -9.69
N ASN A 203 -14.69 -4.83 -10.81
CA ASN A 203 -16.07 -4.35 -10.90
C ASN A 203 -17.14 -5.43 -10.67
N ASP A 204 -16.92 -6.62 -11.21
CA ASP A 204 -17.83 -7.76 -11.12
C ASP A 204 -17.15 -9.04 -10.55
N TYR A 205 -15.90 -8.89 -10.10
CA TYR A 205 -15.07 -9.98 -9.60
C TYR A 205 -14.87 -11.11 -10.58
N ARG A 206 -14.82 -10.80 -11.88
CA ARG A 206 -14.63 -11.76 -12.96
C ARG A 206 -13.17 -12.16 -13.07
N LEU A 207 -12.92 -13.47 -13.08
CA LEU A 207 -11.59 -14.01 -13.32
C LEU A 207 -11.26 -13.89 -14.82
N LEU A 208 -10.19 -13.15 -15.13
CA LEU A 208 -9.76 -12.88 -16.51
C LEU A 208 -8.55 -13.72 -16.94
N PHE A 209 -7.70 -14.08 -16.00
CA PHE A 209 -6.51 -14.86 -16.23
C PHE A 209 -6.30 -15.81 -15.06
N LEU A 210 -5.94 -17.06 -15.39
CA LEU A 210 -5.60 -18.09 -14.42
C LEU A 210 -4.45 -18.91 -14.98
N GLU A 211 -3.36 -19.01 -14.23
CA GLU A 211 -2.28 -19.94 -14.46
C GLU A 211 -2.01 -20.73 -13.18
N ASN A 212 -1.85 -22.05 -13.31
CA ASN A 212 -1.55 -22.95 -12.21
C ASN A 212 -0.23 -23.67 -12.47
N ASP A 213 0.63 -23.75 -11.47
CA ASP A 213 1.89 -24.48 -11.53
C ASP A 213 2.27 -25.01 -10.13
N LYS A 214 2.99 -26.13 -10.10
CA LYS A 214 3.56 -26.67 -8.85
C LYS A 214 4.61 -25.74 -8.25
N ASN A 215 5.26 -24.96 -9.08
CA ASN A 215 6.30 -24.03 -8.67
C ASN A 215 5.75 -22.70 -8.14
N GLY A 216 5.85 -21.71 -8.13
CA GLY A 216 5.20 -20.48 -7.65
C GLY A 216 5.50 -19.32 -8.58
N TYR A 217 4.90 -18.23 -8.23
CA TYR A 217 5.02 -16.99 -8.95
C TYR A 217 5.49 -15.91 -7.99
N GLU A 218 6.31 -14.99 -8.47
CA GLU A 218 6.84 -13.90 -7.66
C GLU A 218 7.08 -12.64 -8.49
N LYS A 219 7.32 -11.50 -7.82
CA LYS A 219 7.63 -10.22 -8.45
C LYS A 219 6.52 -9.72 -9.38
N LEU A 220 5.27 -9.87 -8.95
CA LEU A 220 4.13 -9.36 -9.69
C LEU A 220 4.21 -7.83 -9.80
N LYS A 221 4.09 -7.32 -11.03
CA LYS A 221 4.11 -5.88 -11.28
C LYS A 221 3.28 -5.53 -12.51
N TRP A 222 2.32 -4.61 -12.33
CA TRP A 222 1.67 -3.96 -13.45
C TRP A 222 2.62 -2.94 -14.09
N THR A 223 2.63 -2.93 -15.40
CA THR A 223 3.39 -1.99 -16.21
C THR A 223 2.51 -1.49 -17.35
N ASP A 224 2.93 -0.45 -18.07
CA ASP A 224 2.23 0.05 -19.26
C ASP A 224 2.17 -0.99 -20.39
N HIS A 225 2.97 -2.07 -20.27
CA HIS A 225 3.05 -3.16 -21.25
C HIS A 225 2.34 -4.44 -20.82
N GLY A 226 1.63 -4.42 -19.69
CA GLY A 226 0.88 -5.55 -19.14
C GLY A 226 1.36 -5.99 -17.76
N LEU A 227 0.85 -7.12 -17.30
CA LEU A 227 1.25 -7.75 -16.05
C LEU A 227 2.57 -8.50 -16.25
N LEU A 228 3.60 -8.09 -15.54
CA LEU A 228 4.90 -8.74 -15.49
C LEU A 228 4.99 -9.57 -14.21
N PHE A 229 5.54 -10.78 -14.32
CA PHE A 229 5.83 -11.65 -13.18
C PHE A 229 6.99 -12.58 -13.47
N MET A 230 7.52 -13.19 -12.43
CA MET A 230 8.51 -14.25 -12.54
C MET A 230 7.90 -15.57 -12.10
N LYS A 231 8.09 -16.60 -12.94
CA LYS A 231 7.72 -17.99 -12.64
C LYS A 231 8.95 -18.73 -12.14
N MET A 232 8.84 -19.36 -10.99
CA MET A 232 9.90 -20.20 -10.45
C MET A 232 9.98 -21.51 -11.22
N LEU A 233 11.19 -22.02 -11.41
CA LEU A 233 11.44 -23.31 -12.04
C LEU A 233 12.06 -24.26 -11.00
N SER A 234 11.65 -25.52 -11.03
CA SER A 234 12.28 -26.59 -10.27
C SER A 234 12.47 -27.83 -11.14
N ASP A 235 13.46 -28.62 -10.82
CA ASP A 235 13.67 -29.93 -11.44
C ASP A 235 12.64 -30.99 -10.99
N SER A 236 12.82 -32.22 -11.45
CA SER A 236 11.95 -33.34 -11.08
C SER A 236 11.99 -33.69 -9.60
N THR A 237 13.05 -33.29 -8.90
CA THR A 237 13.21 -33.50 -7.44
C THR A 237 12.62 -32.37 -6.60
N GLY A 238 12.14 -31.28 -7.23
CA GLY A 238 11.65 -30.08 -6.56
C GLY A 238 12.73 -29.07 -6.19
N GLN A 239 14.00 -29.30 -6.60
CA GLN A 239 15.08 -28.37 -6.37
C GLN A 239 14.94 -27.15 -7.30
N LYS A 240 15.06 -25.95 -6.73
CA LYS A 240 14.94 -24.70 -7.49
C LYS A 240 16.07 -24.54 -8.50
N GLN A 241 15.74 -24.48 -9.78
CA GLN A 241 16.69 -24.38 -10.89
C GLN A 241 16.89 -22.96 -11.42
N GLY A 242 15.83 -22.16 -11.46
CA GLY A 242 15.89 -20.84 -12.06
C GLY A 242 14.54 -20.14 -12.06
N ARG A 243 14.41 -19.19 -12.96
CA ARG A 243 13.19 -18.40 -13.18
C ARG A 243 13.00 -18.08 -14.64
N GLU A 244 11.76 -17.91 -15.02
CA GLU A 244 11.34 -17.32 -16.28
C GLU A 244 10.67 -15.98 -16.00
N ILE A 245 10.78 -15.04 -16.92
CA ILE A 245 10.07 -13.77 -16.86
C ILE A 245 8.91 -13.83 -17.85
N HIS A 246 7.73 -13.55 -17.37
CA HIS A 246 6.51 -13.58 -18.15
C HIS A 246 5.88 -12.18 -18.19
N VAL A 247 5.25 -11.86 -19.32
CA VAL A 247 4.44 -10.65 -19.49
C VAL A 247 3.13 -11.05 -20.13
N VAL A 248 2.01 -10.74 -19.46
CA VAL A 248 0.67 -10.96 -20.00
C VAL A 248 0.10 -9.62 -20.45
N ARG A 249 -0.20 -9.52 -21.74
CA ARG A 249 -0.78 -8.32 -22.37
C ARG A 249 -2.25 -8.55 -22.72
N ASN A 250 -2.99 -7.46 -22.88
CA ASN A 250 -4.38 -7.47 -23.33
C ASN A 250 -5.30 -8.38 -22.49
N ILE A 251 -5.09 -8.36 -21.16
CA ILE A 251 -5.88 -9.15 -20.22
C ILE A 251 -7.37 -8.82 -20.40
N GLY A 252 -8.20 -9.88 -20.53
CA GLY A 252 -9.63 -9.76 -20.79
C GLY A 252 -10.01 -9.58 -22.27
N ASN A 253 -9.03 -9.38 -23.18
CA ASN A 253 -9.29 -9.24 -24.61
C ASN A 253 -8.10 -9.73 -25.44
N ARG A 254 -8.21 -10.94 -26.05
CA ARG A 254 -7.15 -11.55 -26.89
C ARG A 254 -5.79 -11.50 -26.20
N GLN A 255 -5.76 -11.98 -24.96
CA GLN A 255 -4.55 -11.95 -24.15
C GLN A 255 -3.37 -12.65 -24.82
N GLN A 256 -2.19 -12.10 -24.63
CA GLN A 256 -0.93 -12.60 -25.15
C GLN A 256 0.03 -12.81 -23.98
N VAL A 257 0.63 -13.99 -23.91
CA VAL A 257 1.67 -14.31 -22.92
C VAL A 257 3.01 -14.35 -23.66
N CYS A 258 3.94 -13.49 -23.23
CA CYS A 258 5.32 -13.50 -23.69
C CYS A 258 6.17 -14.08 -22.56
N CYS A 259 6.99 -15.09 -22.87
CA CYS A 259 7.92 -15.71 -21.94
C CYS A 259 9.35 -15.44 -22.36
N PHE A 260 10.18 -15.05 -21.39
CA PHE A 260 11.62 -15.02 -21.51
C PHE A 260 12.22 -16.10 -20.60
N ALA A 261 12.72 -17.16 -21.22
CA ALA A 261 13.47 -18.22 -20.55
C ALA A 261 14.94 -18.07 -20.89
N ALA A 262 15.81 -17.99 -19.87
CA ALA A 262 17.26 -17.82 -20.04
C ALA A 262 17.88 -18.90 -20.94
N GLU A 263 17.37 -20.13 -20.84
CA GLU A 263 17.89 -21.29 -21.58
C GLU A 263 17.54 -21.28 -23.07
N ALA A 264 16.53 -20.50 -23.47
CA ALA A 264 16.13 -20.35 -24.87
C ALA A 264 17.01 -19.34 -25.64
N TRP A 265 17.88 -18.61 -24.97
CA TRP A 265 18.72 -17.56 -25.58
C TRP A 265 20.18 -18.01 -25.68
N ALA A 266 20.67 -18.15 -26.90
CA ALA A 266 22.03 -18.62 -27.16
C ALA A 266 23.11 -17.74 -26.54
N ASP A 267 22.85 -16.41 -26.41
CA ASP A 267 23.79 -15.45 -25.84
C ASP A 267 23.68 -15.32 -24.30
N PHE A 268 22.76 -16.07 -23.67
CA PHE A 268 22.65 -16.04 -22.21
C PHE A 268 23.80 -16.84 -21.59
N PRO A 269 24.58 -16.25 -20.63
CA PRO A 269 25.73 -16.95 -20.07
C PRO A 269 25.36 -18.30 -19.42
N ALA A 270 25.97 -19.40 -19.85
CA ALA A 270 25.60 -20.76 -19.47
C ALA A 270 25.68 -21.04 -17.96
N ASN A 271 26.58 -20.34 -17.25
CA ASN A 271 26.79 -20.47 -15.80
C ASN A 271 25.94 -19.48 -14.97
N MET A 272 25.06 -18.73 -15.62
CA MET A 272 24.19 -17.74 -14.97
C MET A 272 22.73 -18.19 -15.00
N LYS A 273 21.92 -17.60 -14.13
CA LYS A 273 20.46 -17.71 -14.07
C LYS A 273 19.84 -16.33 -13.85
N ILE A 274 18.54 -16.19 -14.13
CA ILE A 274 17.78 -14.98 -13.78
C ILE A 274 17.76 -14.86 -12.26
N SER A 275 18.12 -13.67 -11.76
CA SER A 275 18.27 -13.39 -10.33
C SER A 275 16.91 -13.20 -9.65
N GLU A 276 16.77 -13.76 -8.45
CA GLU A 276 15.60 -13.56 -7.57
C GLU A 276 15.56 -12.21 -6.86
N TYR A 277 16.70 -11.51 -6.82
CA TYR A 277 16.85 -10.31 -6.02
C TYR A 277 16.30 -9.05 -6.71
N TYR A 278 16.17 -9.06 -8.03
CA TYR A 278 15.75 -7.91 -8.81
C TYR A 278 14.40 -8.15 -9.47
N THR A 279 13.50 -7.18 -9.33
CA THR A 279 12.25 -7.16 -10.11
C THR A 279 12.55 -6.67 -11.51
N PRO A 280 12.18 -7.41 -12.57
CA PRO A 280 12.37 -6.97 -13.93
C PRO A 280 11.67 -5.62 -14.22
N GLN A 281 12.29 -4.79 -15.08
CA GLN A 281 11.81 -3.45 -15.39
C GLN A 281 11.91 -3.16 -16.88
N TRP A 282 10.91 -2.48 -17.42
CA TRP A 282 10.93 -1.97 -18.77
C TRP A 282 11.74 -0.69 -18.86
N SER A 283 12.41 -0.49 -20.02
CA SER A 283 12.87 0.85 -20.41
C SER A 283 11.69 1.79 -20.57
N ALA A 284 11.92 3.10 -20.47
CA ALA A 284 10.86 4.11 -20.62
C ALA A 284 10.14 4.04 -21.98
N ASP A 285 10.82 3.58 -23.03
CA ASP A 285 10.26 3.40 -24.37
C ASP A 285 9.61 2.03 -24.59
N GLY A 286 9.60 1.15 -23.56
CA GLY A 286 9.00 -0.19 -23.59
C GLY A 286 9.68 -1.20 -24.52
N LYS A 287 10.86 -0.90 -25.06
CA LYS A 287 11.52 -1.77 -26.03
C LYS A 287 12.50 -2.75 -25.40
N LYS A 288 12.99 -2.46 -24.19
CA LYS A 288 13.98 -3.28 -23.49
C LYS A 288 13.47 -3.67 -22.12
N LEU A 289 13.73 -4.93 -21.75
CA LEU A 289 13.46 -5.44 -20.42
C LEU A 289 14.79 -5.63 -19.70
N PHE A 290 14.97 -4.97 -18.55
CA PHE A 290 16.12 -5.11 -17.69
C PHE A 290 15.81 -6.07 -16.55
N PHE A 291 16.73 -6.98 -16.26
CA PHE A 291 16.63 -7.92 -15.16
C PHE A 291 18.01 -8.26 -14.62
N GLY A 292 18.06 -8.76 -13.39
CA GLY A 292 19.31 -9.21 -12.78
C GLY A 292 19.68 -10.62 -13.21
N ILE A 293 20.96 -10.92 -13.26
CA ILE A 293 21.49 -12.28 -13.41
C ILE A 293 22.38 -12.62 -12.22
N ALA A 294 22.46 -13.89 -11.86
CA ALA A 294 23.29 -14.40 -10.77
C ALA A 294 23.95 -15.72 -11.19
N PRO A 295 25.11 -16.07 -10.62
CA PRO A 295 25.75 -17.37 -10.88
C PRO A 295 24.84 -18.55 -10.46
N LYS A 296 24.83 -19.60 -11.27
CA LYS A 296 24.30 -20.89 -10.84
C LYS A 296 25.22 -21.41 -9.73
N ARG A 297 24.68 -21.65 -8.52
CA ARG A 297 25.45 -22.31 -7.48
C ARG A 297 25.41 -23.80 -7.80
N TYR A 298 26.55 -24.35 -8.19
CA TYR A 298 26.73 -25.80 -8.20
C TYR A 298 26.86 -26.24 -6.73
N GLN A 299 25.96 -27.07 -6.29
CA GLN A 299 26.10 -27.80 -5.02
C GLN A 299 26.93 -29.04 -5.24
#